data_3f0beb9738d69fa3aedf78b25ef5b23c
#
_entry.id   3f0beb9738d69fa3aedf78b25ef5b23c
#
_cell.length_a   1.000
_cell.length_b   1.000
_cell.length_c   1.000
_cell.angle_alpha   90.00
_cell.angle_beta   90.00
_cell.angle_gamma   90.00
#
_symmetry.space_group_name_H-M   'P 1'
#
loop_
_entity.id
_entity.type
_entity.pdbx_description
1 polymer ?
#
loop_
_entity_poly.entity_id
_entity_poly.type
_entity_poly.pdbx_seq_one_letter_code
_entity_poly.pdbx_strand_id
1 'polypeptide(L)'
;MGERYRTLVDVFEHYTNDLFKRIGVDRSESTWWRYRAVLGHLRAFLKYEYNLHDIPLLELEQSFIEQYHVYLKTVCHLKAGSACRYIDCLNNVVRISFNNGLMPRNPFASYSYSAPKEPRTFLSEKELRIFQTTRLKSAKHEYHRDLFLFSCFTEICYKDMRYLTCEQIIPDTEGHLWIHGNRCKTGGEYMVKFLPAALRLLEKYRGTAPSPLAFDMPKPSSINCSLRRITKQCGISRHITFHAARHTFATTLCLSQGIPLSTVSKMLGHKQITTTQIYAQTTPIMIEDAIDRVESRLGGKFAA
;
A
#
# COMPACT_ATOMS: atom_id res chain seq x y z
N MET A 1 -32.66 -0.68 -24.56
CA MET A 1 -32.13 -0.77 -23.18
C MET A 1 -31.45 0.54 -22.69
N GLY A 2 -31.81 1.74 -23.16
CA GLY A 2 -31.05 2.98 -22.98
C GLY A 2 -31.65 4.04 -22.06
N GLU A 3 -32.79 3.81 -21.39
CA GLU A 3 -33.47 4.93 -20.69
C GLU A 3 -33.35 4.93 -19.15
N ARG A 4 -32.75 3.92 -18.56
CA ARG A 4 -32.87 3.67 -17.10
C ARG A 4 -31.86 4.40 -16.22
N TYR A 5 -30.73 4.91 -16.75
CA TYR A 5 -29.67 5.53 -15.98
C TYR A 5 -29.19 6.82 -16.65
N ARG A 6 -29.98 7.89 -16.53
CA ARG A 6 -29.64 9.19 -17.13
C ARG A 6 -29.03 10.19 -16.13
N THR A 7 -28.98 9.84 -14.85
CA THR A 7 -28.51 10.73 -13.79
C THR A 7 -27.27 10.19 -13.09
N LEU A 8 -26.50 11.09 -12.50
CA LEU A 8 -25.19 10.79 -11.93
C LEU A 8 -25.27 9.86 -10.71
N VAL A 9 -26.22 10.12 -9.79
CA VAL A 9 -26.39 9.30 -8.59
C VAL A 9 -26.86 7.92 -8.97
N ASP A 10 -27.82 7.80 -9.90
CA ASP A 10 -28.34 6.51 -10.38
C ASP A 10 -27.23 5.61 -10.97
N VAL A 11 -26.39 6.13 -11.88
CA VAL A 11 -25.29 5.35 -12.45
C VAL A 11 -24.26 4.98 -11.40
N PHE A 12 -23.99 5.88 -10.45
CA PHE A 12 -23.04 5.64 -9.37
C PHE A 12 -23.56 4.56 -8.40
N GLU A 13 -24.84 4.58 -8.05
CA GLU A 13 -25.48 3.53 -7.25
C GLU A 13 -25.46 2.18 -7.93
N HIS A 14 -25.85 2.15 -9.20
CA HIS A 14 -25.78 0.93 -9.99
C HIS A 14 -24.39 0.32 -10.00
N TYR A 15 -23.38 1.14 -10.29
CA TYR A 15 -21.98 0.71 -10.25
C TYR A 15 -21.55 0.21 -8.86
N THR A 16 -21.97 0.90 -7.80
CA THR A 16 -21.66 0.50 -6.42
C THR A 16 -22.32 -0.83 -6.05
N ASN A 17 -23.55 -1.05 -6.49
CA ASN A 17 -24.28 -2.31 -6.28
C ASN A 17 -23.64 -3.46 -7.07
N ASP A 18 -23.15 -3.21 -8.28
CA ASP A 18 -22.41 -4.21 -9.05
C ASP A 18 -21.07 -4.55 -8.39
N LEU A 19 -20.36 -3.57 -7.83
CA LEU A 19 -19.17 -3.84 -7.03
C LEU A 19 -19.46 -4.74 -5.83
N PHE A 20 -20.61 -4.55 -5.17
CA PHE A 20 -21.03 -5.39 -4.04
C PHE A 20 -21.19 -6.87 -4.45
N LYS A 21 -21.86 -7.12 -5.57
CA LYS A 21 -22.06 -8.49 -6.11
C LYS A 21 -20.73 -9.17 -6.47
N ARG A 22 -19.69 -8.40 -6.75
CA ARG A 22 -18.36 -8.88 -7.17
C ARG A 22 -17.36 -9.03 -6.02
N ILE A 23 -17.78 -8.76 -4.78
CA ILE A 23 -16.92 -8.97 -3.60
C ILE A 23 -16.58 -10.46 -3.47
N GLY A 24 -15.29 -10.77 -3.32
CA GLY A 24 -14.80 -12.15 -3.23
C GLY A 24 -14.60 -12.85 -4.57
N VAL A 25 -15.10 -12.29 -5.69
CA VAL A 25 -14.84 -12.81 -7.05
C VAL A 25 -13.61 -12.10 -7.64
N ASP A 26 -13.72 -10.81 -7.92
CA ASP A 26 -12.64 -10.00 -8.52
C ASP A 26 -12.51 -8.61 -7.89
N ARG A 27 -13.33 -8.30 -6.89
CA ARG A 27 -13.33 -7.03 -6.16
C ARG A 27 -13.18 -7.25 -4.66
N SER A 28 -12.49 -6.32 -4.00
CA SER A 28 -12.35 -6.34 -2.55
C SER A 28 -13.49 -5.54 -1.89
N GLU A 29 -13.91 -5.99 -0.71
CA GLU A 29 -14.87 -5.28 0.14
C GLU A 29 -14.44 -3.83 0.41
N SER A 30 -13.13 -3.58 0.61
CA SER A 30 -12.58 -2.23 0.81
C SER A 30 -12.77 -1.31 -0.41
N THR A 31 -12.83 -1.86 -1.62
CA THR A 31 -13.15 -1.11 -2.84
C THR A 31 -14.61 -0.68 -2.81
N TRP A 32 -15.52 -1.60 -2.52
CA TRP A 32 -16.94 -1.30 -2.38
C TRP A 32 -17.21 -0.23 -1.31
N TRP A 33 -16.64 -0.36 -0.11
CA TRP A 33 -16.79 0.63 0.95
C TRP A 33 -16.33 2.03 0.52
N ARG A 34 -15.27 2.11 -0.28
CA ARG A 34 -14.79 3.39 -0.82
C ARG A 34 -15.83 4.02 -1.74
N TYR A 35 -16.37 3.26 -2.72
CA TYR A 35 -17.37 3.79 -3.64
C TYR A 35 -18.65 4.19 -2.90
N ARG A 36 -19.07 3.41 -1.91
CA ARG A 36 -20.21 3.75 -1.06
C ARG A 36 -19.99 5.05 -0.29
N ALA A 37 -18.80 5.29 0.26
CA ALA A 37 -18.45 6.54 0.92
C ALA A 37 -18.46 7.71 -0.05
N VAL A 38 -17.90 7.53 -1.28
CA VAL A 38 -17.92 8.56 -2.32
C VAL A 38 -19.34 8.91 -2.72
N LEU A 39 -20.22 7.93 -2.89
CA LEU A 39 -21.64 8.16 -3.18
C LEU A 39 -22.32 9.01 -2.09
N GLY A 40 -22.02 8.72 -0.82
CA GLY A 40 -22.54 9.53 0.30
C GLY A 40 -22.09 10.99 0.23
N HIS A 41 -20.79 11.22 -0.05
CA HIS A 41 -20.26 12.58 -0.22
C HIS A 41 -20.80 13.27 -1.48
N LEU A 42 -21.01 12.52 -2.56
CA LEU A 42 -21.59 13.07 -3.79
C LEU A 42 -23.02 13.58 -3.58
N ARG A 43 -23.86 12.79 -2.90
CA ARG A 43 -25.22 13.22 -2.53
C ARG A 43 -25.22 14.45 -1.62
N ALA A 44 -24.32 14.48 -0.64
CA ALA A 44 -24.17 15.62 0.26
C ALA A 44 -23.70 16.87 -0.50
N PHE A 45 -22.79 16.72 -1.46
CA PHE A 45 -22.34 17.80 -2.32
C PHE A 45 -23.46 18.36 -3.21
N LEU A 46 -24.22 17.50 -3.89
CA LEU A 46 -25.35 17.92 -4.71
C LEU A 46 -26.38 18.72 -3.90
N LYS A 47 -26.64 18.28 -2.68
CA LYS A 47 -27.54 19.00 -1.77
C LYS A 47 -26.96 20.33 -1.31
N TYR A 48 -25.66 20.37 -1.00
CA TYR A 48 -24.97 21.56 -0.51
C TYR A 48 -24.82 22.64 -1.56
N GLU A 49 -24.34 22.28 -2.75
CA GLU A 49 -23.98 23.25 -3.80
C GLU A 49 -25.15 23.64 -4.67
N TYR A 50 -26.02 22.66 -5.03
CA TYR A 50 -27.09 22.86 -6.02
C TYR A 50 -28.49 22.74 -5.44
N ASN A 51 -28.63 22.34 -4.17
CA ASN A 51 -29.91 21.97 -3.53
C ASN A 51 -30.68 20.88 -4.32
N LEU A 52 -29.95 19.98 -5.00
CA LEU A 52 -30.48 18.88 -5.79
C LEU A 52 -30.27 17.53 -5.08
N HIS A 53 -31.05 16.53 -5.46
CA HIS A 53 -30.86 15.14 -5.06
C HIS A 53 -30.03 14.35 -6.07
N ASP A 54 -30.08 14.74 -7.34
CA ASP A 54 -29.39 14.13 -8.46
C ASP A 54 -29.24 15.16 -9.59
N ILE A 55 -28.41 14.85 -10.62
CA ILE A 55 -28.17 15.70 -11.79
C ILE A 55 -28.09 14.82 -13.05
N PRO A 56 -28.71 15.25 -14.19
CA PRO A 56 -28.57 14.54 -15.45
C PRO A 56 -27.11 14.44 -15.91
N LEU A 57 -26.71 13.29 -16.43
CA LEU A 57 -25.35 13.09 -16.95
C LEU A 57 -24.98 14.09 -18.04
N LEU A 58 -25.94 14.52 -18.83
CA LEU A 58 -25.77 15.46 -19.95
C LEU A 58 -25.50 16.91 -19.48
N GLU A 59 -25.86 17.23 -18.24
CA GLU A 59 -25.61 18.55 -17.62
C GLU A 59 -24.29 18.62 -16.86
N LEU A 60 -23.53 17.51 -16.84
CA LEU A 60 -22.22 17.52 -16.20
C LEU A 60 -21.21 18.29 -17.03
N GLU A 61 -20.59 19.28 -16.39
CA GLU A 61 -19.46 20.06 -16.91
C GLU A 61 -18.20 19.86 -16.08
N GLN A 62 -17.06 20.31 -16.59
CA GLN A 62 -15.80 20.23 -15.85
C GLN A 62 -15.86 20.98 -14.52
N SER A 63 -16.57 22.10 -14.46
CA SER A 63 -16.81 22.89 -13.24
C SER A 63 -17.38 22.04 -12.08
N PHE A 64 -18.20 21.03 -12.38
CA PHE A 64 -18.77 20.13 -11.38
C PHE A 64 -17.68 19.36 -10.60
N ILE A 65 -16.73 18.74 -11.30
CA ILE A 65 -15.65 17.98 -10.62
C ILE A 65 -14.69 18.90 -9.88
N GLU A 66 -14.46 20.12 -10.38
CA GLU A 66 -13.65 21.14 -9.71
C GLU A 66 -14.29 21.57 -8.38
N GLN A 67 -15.57 21.92 -8.41
CA GLN A 67 -16.34 22.30 -7.22
C GLN A 67 -16.45 21.15 -6.22
N TYR A 68 -16.69 19.92 -6.71
CA TYR A 68 -16.69 18.74 -5.85
C TYR A 68 -15.32 18.52 -5.17
N HIS A 69 -14.22 18.71 -5.88
CA HIS A 69 -12.88 18.59 -5.30
C HIS A 69 -12.64 19.66 -4.22
N VAL A 70 -13.05 20.90 -4.45
CA VAL A 70 -12.99 21.98 -3.46
C VAL A 70 -13.83 21.61 -2.23
N TYR A 71 -15.10 21.20 -2.43
CA TYR A 71 -16.00 20.76 -1.36
C TYR A 71 -15.39 19.65 -0.48
N LEU A 72 -14.79 18.63 -1.08
CA LEU A 72 -14.15 17.55 -0.35
C LEU A 72 -13.01 18.04 0.56
N LYS A 73 -12.29 19.09 0.14
CA LYS A 73 -11.15 19.64 0.91
C LYS A 73 -11.59 20.67 1.94
N THR A 74 -12.52 21.55 1.61
CA THR A 74 -12.89 22.71 2.43
C THR A 74 -14.05 22.42 3.39
N VAL A 75 -15.07 21.71 2.95
CA VAL A 75 -16.26 21.40 3.75
C VAL A 75 -16.11 20.05 4.45
N CYS A 76 -15.65 19.02 3.71
CA CYS A 76 -15.45 17.69 4.30
C CYS A 76 -14.10 17.54 5.02
N HIS A 77 -13.20 18.52 4.92
CA HIS A 77 -11.86 18.52 5.51
C HIS A 77 -11.03 17.26 5.21
N LEU A 78 -11.22 16.68 4.01
CA LEU A 78 -10.45 15.51 3.61
C LEU A 78 -9.00 15.89 3.28
N LYS A 79 -8.06 15.02 3.69
CA LYS A 79 -6.66 15.16 3.25
C LYS A 79 -6.57 15.05 1.72
N ALA A 80 -5.63 15.77 1.12
CA ALA A 80 -5.46 15.82 -0.34
C ALA A 80 -5.44 14.43 -1.01
N GLY A 81 -4.71 13.46 -0.45
CA GLY A 81 -4.68 12.10 -0.98
C GLY A 81 -6.01 11.34 -0.89
N SER A 82 -6.87 11.67 0.09
CA SER A 82 -8.22 11.08 0.19
C SER A 82 -9.18 11.74 -0.80
N ALA A 83 -9.13 13.07 -0.90
CA ALA A 83 -9.92 13.82 -1.89
C ALA A 83 -9.60 13.34 -3.31
N CYS A 84 -8.32 13.23 -3.70
CA CYS A 84 -7.94 12.71 -5.02
C CYS A 84 -8.50 11.31 -5.29
N ARG A 85 -8.47 10.40 -4.31
CA ARG A 85 -9.05 9.05 -4.49
C ARG A 85 -10.57 9.07 -4.68
N TYR A 86 -11.27 10.04 -4.10
CA TYR A 86 -12.71 10.22 -4.29
C TYR A 86 -13.00 10.77 -5.68
N ILE A 87 -12.19 11.70 -6.14
CA ILE A 87 -12.21 12.20 -7.51
C ILE A 87 -11.93 11.07 -8.52
N ASP A 88 -10.93 10.20 -8.26
CA ASP A 88 -10.67 9.01 -9.09
C ASP A 88 -11.91 8.11 -9.22
N CYS A 89 -12.64 7.90 -8.12
CA CYS A 89 -13.86 7.09 -8.14
C CYS A 89 -14.97 7.73 -8.98
N LEU A 90 -15.20 9.03 -8.82
CA LEU A 90 -16.18 9.78 -9.61
C LEU A 90 -15.83 9.76 -11.09
N ASN A 91 -14.58 10.09 -11.41
CA ASN A 91 -14.09 10.12 -12.79
C ASN A 91 -14.18 8.73 -13.45
N ASN A 92 -13.92 7.65 -12.69
CA ASN A 92 -14.07 6.29 -13.20
C ASN A 92 -15.52 5.96 -13.57
N VAL A 93 -16.50 6.34 -12.76
CA VAL A 93 -17.92 6.08 -13.04
C VAL A 93 -18.39 6.89 -14.27
N VAL A 94 -18.02 8.18 -14.35
CA VAL A 94 -18.36 9.02 -15.49
C VAL A 94 -17.69 8.51 -16.77
N ARG A 95 -16.45 8.08 -16.72
CA ARG A 95 -15.75 7.46 -17.86
C ARG A 95 -16.43 6.17 -18.34
N ILE A 96 -16.92 5.34 -17.41
CA ILE A 96 -17.69 4.12 -17.74
C ILE A 96 -19.02 4.51 -18.40
N SER A 97 -19.71 5.52 -17.89
CA SER A 97 -20.95 6.04 -18.47
C SER A 97 -20.74 6.53 -19.90
N PHE A 98 -19.65 7.29 -20.15
CA PHE A 98 -19.25 7.71 -21.49
C PHE A 98 -18.95 6.50 -22.40
N ASN A 99 -18.15 5.53 -21.95
CA ASN A 99 -17.83 4.34 -22.74
C ASN A 99 -19.05 3.48 -23.06
N ASN A 100 -20.10 3.52 -22.25
CA ASN A 100 -21.37 2.86 -22.47
C ASN A 100 -22.37 3.68 -23.32
N GLY A 101 -21.95 4.83 -23.86
CA GLY A 101 -22.77 5.67 -24.72
C GLY A 101 -23.88 6.47 -24.01
N LEU A 102 -23.82 6.59 -22.67
CA LEU A 102 -24.81 7.34 -21.90
C LEU A 102 -24.63 8.86 -22.00
N MET A 103 -23.50 9.32 -22.54
CA MET A 103 -23.17 10.73 -22.78
C MET A 103 -22.26 10.86 -24.00
N PRO A 104 -22.34 11.99 -24.75
CA PRO A 104 -21.58 12.17 -25.99
C PRO A 104 -20.11 12.48 -25.78
N ARG A 105 -19.72 12.98 -24.60
CA ARG A 105 -18.35 13.32 -24.21
C ARG A 105 -18.13 13.05 -22.73
N ASN A 106 -16.87 12.81 -22.34
CA ASN A 106 -16.49 12.80 -20.92
C ASN A 106 -16.15 14.23 -20.48
N PRO A 107 -16.99 14.90 -19.64
CA PRO A 107 -16.77 16.28 -19.23
C PRO A 107 -15.53 16.44 -18.33
N PHE A 108 -15.03 15.37 -17.74
CA PHE A 108 -13.90 15.38 -16.80
C PHE A 108 -12.56 14.99 -17.44
N ALA A 109 -12.53 14.74 -18.75
CA ALA A 109 -11.34 14.23 -19.44
C ALA A 109 -10.11 15.15 -19.30
N SER A 110 -10.32 16.47 -19.27
CA SER A 110 -9.26 17.48 -19.17
C SER A 110 -8.90 17.83 -17.72
N TYR A 111 -9.66 17.34 -16.73
CA TYR A 111 -9.42 17.69 -15.34
C TYR A 111 -8.21 16.95 -14.78
N SER A 112 -7.17 17.71 -14.47
CA SER A 112 -5.92 17.20 -13.87
C SER A 112 -5.83 17.58 -12.41
N TYR A 113 -5.50 16.61 -11.56
CA TYR A 113 -5.33 16.80 -10.13
C TYR A 113 -4.25 15.87 -9.60
N SER A 114 -3.57 16.29 -8.56
CA SER A 114 -2.58 15.47 -7.88
C SER A 114 -2.56 15.76 -6.39
N ALA A 115 -2.27 14.74 -5.61
CA ALA A 115 -1.93 14.93 -4.20
C ALA A 115 -0.42 15.08 -4.05
N PRO A 116 0.06 15.92 -3.12
CA PRO A 116 1.46 15.94 -2.75
C PRO A 116 1.94 14.52 -2.43
N LYS A 117 3.09 14.13 -2.97
CA LYS A 117 3.71 12.85 -2.65
C LYS A 117 4.26 12.92 -1.23
N GLU A 118 3.60 12.28 -0.29
CA GLU A 118 4.14 12.12 1.06
C GLU A 118 5.35 11.16 1.01
N PRO A 119 6.46 11.50 1.67
CA PRO A 119 7.62 10.62 1.74
C PRO A 119 7.21 9.32 2.45
N ARG A 120 7.65 8.19 1.89
CA ARG A 120 7.38 6.88 2.50
C ARG A 120 8.18 6.74 3.77
N THR A 121 7.53 6.32 4.85
CA THR A 121 8.20 6.08 6.12
C THR A 121 8.82 4.67 6.13
N PHE A 122 10.07 4.59 6.56
CA PHE A 122 10.81 3.35 6.79
C PHE A 122 11.74 3.53 7.99
N LEU A 123 12.26 2.46 8.55
CA LEU A 123 13.27 2.50 9.60
C LEU A 123 14.67 2.47 8.97
N SER A 124 15.54 3.40 9.36
CA SER A 124 16.97 3.31 9.07
C SER A 124 17.59 2.10 9.77
N GLU A 125 18.79 1.69 9.40
CA GLU A 125 19.48 0.57 10.04
C GLU A 125 19.63 0.78 11.56
N LYS A 126 20.04 1.99 11.97
CA LYS A 126 20.15 2.37 13.38
C LYS A 126 18.80 2.24 14.12
N GLU A 127 17.73 2.76 13.52
CA GLU A 127 16.39 2.69 14.11
C GLU A 127 15.85 1.26 14.14
N LEU A 128 16.13 0.46 13.11
CA LEU A 128 15.74 -0.95 13.07
C LEU A 128 16.42 -1.75 14.20
N ARG A 129 17.71 -1.49 14.46
CA ARG A 129 18.45 -2.08 15.59
C ARG A 129 17.86 -1.66 16.93
N ILE A 130 17.60 -0.36 17.14
CA ILE A 130 16.96 0.14 18.37
C ILE A 130 15.59 -0.51 18.55
N PHE A 131 14.78 -0.57 17.49
CA PHE A 131 13.46 -1.16 17.51
C PHE A 131 13.48 -2.66 17.88
N GLN A 132 14.46 -3.39 17.36
CA GLN A 132 14.67 -4.82 17.64
C GLN A 132 15.11 -5.07 19.08
N THR A 133 16.01 -4.24 19.63
CA THR A 133 16.65 -4.49 20.93
C THR A 133 15.94 -3.82 22.11
N THR A 134 14.99 -2.90 21.84
CA THR A 134 14.25 -2.22 22.90
C THR A 134 13.47 -3.23 23.76
N ARG A 135 13.71 -3.19 25.08
CA ARG A 135 12.97 -4.03 26.04
C ARG A 135 11.54 -3.54 26.20
N LEU A 136 10.60 -4.42 25.94
CA LEU A 136 9.16 -4.15 26.06
C LEU A 136 8.59 -4.84 27.30
N LYS A 137 7.73 -4.15 28.05
CA LYS A 137 7.09 -4.71 29.24
C LYS A 137 5.86 -5.59 28.93
N SER A 138 5.30 -5.47 27.73
CA SER A 138 4.07 -6.16 27.34
C SER A 138 4.36 -7.24 26.32
N ALA A 139 4.01 -8.49 26.61
CA ALA A 139 4.10 -9.60 25.68
C ALA A 139 3.32 -9.33 24.37
N LYS A 140 2.17 -8.65 24.45
CA LYS A 140 1.42 -8.21 23.26
C LYS A 140 2.23 -7.25 22.39
N HIS A 141 2.91 -6.26 22.99
CA HIS A 141 3.73 -5.33 22.23
C HIS A 141 4.95 -6.03 21.65
N GLU A 142 5.54 -6.97 22.38
CA GLU A 142 6.65 -7.78 21.89
C GLU A 142 6.23 -8.60 20.68
N TYR A 143 5.11 -9.33 20.76
CA TYR A 143 4.56 -10.08 19.63
C TYR A 143 4.31 -9.19 18.40
N HIS A 144 3.65 -8.03 18.58
CA HIS A 144 3.37 -7.11 17.48
C HIS A 144 4.65 -6.52 16.86
N ARG A 145 5.68 -6.25 17.70
CA ARG A 145 7.01 -5.86 17.22
C ARG A 145 7.64 -6.95 16.37
N ASP A 146 7.60 -8.16 16.85
CA ASP A 146 8.27 -9.29 16.23
C ASP A 146 7.59 -9.66 14.89
N LEU A 147 6.27 -9.56 14.79
CA LEU A 147 5.55 -9.65 13.52
C LEU A 147 5.97 -8.56 12.52
N PHE A 148 6.11 -7.32 13.00
CA PHE A 148 6.60 -6.22 12.16
C PHE A 148 8.05 -6.47 11.70
N LEU A 149 8.94 -6.91 12.60
CA LEU A 149 10.32 -7.26 12.27
C LEU A 149 10.40 -8.42 11.28
N PHE A 150 9.56 -9.44 11.46
CA PHE A 150 9.48 -10.53 10.49
C PHE A 150 9.13 -9.99 9.09
N SER A 151 8.14 -9.12 8.98
CA SER A 151 7.82 -8.43 7.74
C SER A 151 8.96 -7.54 7.22
N CYS A 152 9.75 -6.90 8.11
CA CYS A 152 10.96 -6.17 7.71
C CYS A 152 12.03 -7.08 7.10
N PHE A 153 12.17 -8.31 7.59
CA PHE A 153 13.22 -9.24 7.14
C PHE A 153 12.79 -10.16 5.99
N THR A 154 11.48 -10.20 5.66
CA THR A 154 10.93 -11.07 4.61
C THR A 154 10.15 -10.33 3.54
N GLU A 155 9.94 -9.01 3.68
CA GLU A 155 9.10 -8.17 2.80
C GLU A 155 7.62 -8.59 2.70
N ILE A 156 7.21 -9.67 3.39
CA ILE A 156 5.84 -10.18 3.32
C ILE A 156 4.87 -9.17 3.92
N CYS A 157 3.86 -8.77 3.15
CA CYS A 157 2.89 -7.80 3.62
C CYS A 157 1.88 -8.43 4.60
N TYR A 158 1.17 -7.57 5.36
CA TYR A 158 0.20 -8.02 6.36
C TYR A 158 -0.80 -9.07 5.84
N LYS A 159 -1.37 -8.86 4.63
CA LYS A 159 -2.34 -9.81 4.08
C LYS A 159 -1.73 -11.16 3.77
N ASP A 160 -0.55 -11.16 3.14
CA ASP A 160 0.13 -12.40 2.78
C ASP A 160 0.60 -13.13 4.05
N MET A 161 1.11 -12.40 5.06
CA MET A 161 1.51 -12.96 6.35
C MET A 161 0.34 -13.56 7.14
N ARG A 162 -0.87 -12.97 7.02
CA ARG A 162 -2.07 -13.48 7.68
C ARG A 162 -2.49 -14.87 7.20
N TYR A 163 -2.17 -15.19 5.95
CA TYR A 163 -2.51 -16.46 5.32
C TYR A 163 -1.26 -17.33 5.07
N LEU A 164 -0.10 -16.94 5.61
CA LEU A 164 1.12 -17.72 5.50
C LEU A 164 0.97 -19.02 6.29
N THR A 165 1.10 -20.15 5.59
CA THR A 165 1.09 -21.49 6.20
C THR A 165 2.50 -22.03 6.34
N CYS A 166 2.68 -22.98 7.27
CA CYS A 166 3.96 -23.66 7.44
C CYS A 166 4.38 -24.46 6.19
N GLU A 167 3.43 -24.93 5.39
CA GLU A 167 3.67 -25.66 4.14
C GLU A 167 4.30 -24.80 3.04
N GLN A 168 4.12 -23.48 3.11
CA GLN A 168 4.74 -22.54 2.19
C GLN A 168 6.21 -22.26 2.51
N ILE A 169 6.72 -22.82 3.61
CA ILE A 169 8.09 -22.66 4.07
C ILE A 169 8.84 -23.94 3.75
N ILE A 170 9.60 -23.92 2.67
CA ILE A 170 10.27 -25.10 2.12
C ILE A 170 11.79 -24.91 2.06
N PRO A 171 12.57 -25.97 2.32
CA PRO A 171 14.02 -25.92 2.14
C PRO A 171 14.39 -26.02 0.65
N ASP A 172 15.47 -25.36 0.27
CA ASP A 172 16.15 -25.61 -1.00
C ASP A 172 17.09 -26.85 -0.88
N THR A 173 17.82 -27.15 -1.97
CA THR A 173 18.76 -28.26 -2.04
C THR A 173 19.94 -28.14 -1.07
N GLU A 174 20.23 -26.94 -0.58
CA GLU A 174 21.29 -26.64 0.40
C GLU A 174 20.74 -26.55 1.83
N GLY A 175 19.44 -26.76 2.03
CA GLY A 175 18.77 -26.69 3.32
C GLY A 175 18.40 -25.28 3.77
N HIS A 176 18.58 -24.25 2.95
CA HIS A 176 18.10 -22.91 3.25
C HIS A 176 16.58 -22.85 3.12
N LEU A 177 15.92 -22.22 4.07
CA LEU A 177 14.46 -22.07 4.03
C LEU A 177 14.05 -20.89 3.15
N TRP A 178 12.99 -21.12 2.39
CA TRP A 178 12.36 -20.14 1.52
C TRP A 178 10.86 -20.09 1.78
N ILE A 179 10.26 -18.93 1.58
CA ILE A 179 8.81 -18.78 1.52
C ILE A 179 8.41 -18.73 0.05
N HIS A 180 7.50 -19.62 -0.34
CA HIS A 180 6.88 -19.62 -1.66
C HIS A 180 5.40 -19.32 -1.52
N GLY A 181 4.88 -18.35 -2.26
CA GLY A 181 3.48 -17.99 -2.18
C GLY A 181 3.01 -17.07 -3.28
N ASN A 182 1.72 -16.81 -3.28
CA ASN A 182 1.07 -15.88 -4.19
C ASN A 182 0.54 -14.67 -3.42
N ARG A 183 0.72 -13.47 -3.99
CA ARG A 183 0.20 -12.23 -3.40
C ARG A 183 -1.33 -12.26 -3.32
N CYS A 184 -1.89 -12.19 -2.14
CA CYS A 184 -3.34 -12.15 -1.91
C CYS A 184 -4.06 -11.01 -2.67
N LYS A 185 -3.35 -9.94 -3.04
CA LYS A 185 -3.94 -8.78 -3.72
C LYS A 185 -3.87 -8.87 -5.23
N THR A 186 -2.81 -9.45 -5.79
CA THR A 186 -2.50 -9.37 -7.24
C THR A 186 -2.33 -10.73 -7.89
N GLY A 187 -2.35 -11.82 -7.12
CA GLY A 187 -2.09 -13.18 -7.58
C GLY A 187 -0.65 -13.42 -8.05
N GLY A 188 0.23 -12.41 -7.97
CA GLY A 188 1.62 -12.56 -8.39
C GLY A 188 2.40 -13.47 -7.45
N GLU A 189 3.19 -14.36 -8.02
CA GLU A 189 4.08 -15.24 -7.27
C GLU A 189 5.20 -14.45 -6.59
N TYR A 190 5.63 -14.88 -5.40
CA TYR A 190 6.79 -14.35 -4.71
C TYR A 190 7.59 -15.46 -4.05
N MET A 191 8.89 -15.26 -4.00
CA MET A 191 9.84 -16.15 -3.34
C MET A 191 10.76 -15.32 -2.45
N VAL A 192 10.91 -15.72 -1.20
CA VAL A 192 11.75 -15.00 -0.22
C VAL A 192 12.65 -15.98 0.51
N LYS A 193 13.97 -15.80 0.37
CA LYS A 193 14.95 -16.51 1.18
C LYS A 193 14.96 -15.93 2.60
N PHE A 194 14.95 -16.79 3.60
CA PHE A 194 15.00 -16.33 4.98
C PHE A 194 16.36 -15.72 5.33
N LEU A 195 16.31 -14.55 5.93
CA LEU A 195 17.44 -14.04 6.72
C LEU A 195 17.47 -14.74 8.10
N PRO A 196 18.63 -14.93 8.71
CA PRO A 196 18.73 -15.57 10.04
C PRO A 196 17.86 -14.92 11.12
N ALA A 197 17.67 -13.60 11.03
CA ALA A 197 16.79 -12.85 11.94
C ALA A 197 15.31 -13.25 11.79
N ALA A 198 14.84 -13.48 10.56
CA ALA A 198 13.48 -13.92 10.31
C ALA A 198 13.26 -15.38 10.78
N LEU A 199 14.25 -16.24 10.59
CA LEU A 199 14.19 -17.63 11.08
C LEU A 199 14.03 -17.68 12.59
N ARG A 200 14.80 -16.90 13.34
CA ARG A 200 14.67 -16.83 14.82
C ARG A 200 13.26 -16.42 15.25
N LEU A 201 12.63 -15.49 14.52
CA LEU A 201 11.26 -15.05 14.81
C LEU A 201 10.24 -16.13 14.48
N LEU A 202 10.42 -16.84 13.38
CA LEU A 202 9.57 -17.97 13.01
C LEU A 202 9.62 -19.07 14.07
N GLU A 203 10.82 -19.47 14.48
CA GLU A 203 11.03 -20.50 15.51
C GLU A 203 10.48 -20.08 16.88
N LYS A 204 10.66 -18.79 17.26
CA LYS A 204 10.12 -18.26 18.53
C LYS A 204 8.60 -18.44 18.64
N TYR A 205 7.88 -18.36 17.53
CA TYR A 205 6.41 -18.45 17.51
C TYR A 205 5.88 -19.73 16.88
N ARG A 206 6.74 -20.73 16.63
CA ARG A 206 6.33 -22.02 16.10
C ARG A 206 5.29 -22.67 17.00
N GLY A 207 4.17 -23.11 16.42
CA GLY A 207 3.08 -23.79 17.14
C GLY A 207 2.21 -22.87 18.02
N THR A 208 2.42 -21.56 18.02
CA THR A 208 1.56 -20.63 18.78
C THR A 208 0.31 -20.20 18.00
N ALA A 209 0.33 -20.35 16.68
CA ALA A 209 -0.82 -20.06 15.81
C ALA A 209 -1.67 -21.32 15.57
N PRO A 210 -2.97 -21.17 15.24
CA PRO A 210 -3.80 -22.29 14.77
C PRO A 210 -3.22 -22.89 13.49
N SER A 211 -3.05 -24.23 13.47
CA SER A 211 -2.60 -24.94 12.27
C SER A 211 -3.58 -24.71 11.10
N PRO A 212 -3.10 -24.53 9.87
CA PRO A 212 -1.70 -24.62 9.40
C PRO A 212 -0.93 -23.29 9.40
N LEU A 213 -1.41 -22.24 10.04
CA LEU A 213 -0.85 -20.89 9.98
C LEU A 213 0.52 -20.78 10.67
N ALA A 214 1.42 -19.99 10.10
CA ALA A 214 2.72 -19.69 10.70
C ALA A 214 2.61 -18.67 11.85
N PHE A 215 1.63 -17.74 11.78
CA PHE A 215 1.39 -16.69 12.78
C PHE A 215 -0.10 -16.46 13.02
N ASP A 216 -0.47 -16.20 14.28
CA ASP A 216 -1.79 -15.66 14.61
C ASP A 216 -1.78 -14.14 14.45
N MET A 217 -2.23 -13.66 13.28
CA MET A 217 -2.14 -12.24 12.90
C MET A 217 -3.26 -11.39 13.53
N PRO A 218 -2.93 -10.50 14.50
CA PRO A 218 -3.90 -9.57 15.07
C PRO A 218 -4.44 -8.59 14.04
N LYS A 219 -5.57 -7.95 14.33
CA LYS A 219 -6.15 -6.91 13.44
C LYS A 219 -5.13 -5.80 13.15
N PRO A 220 -5.08 -5.22 11.92
CA PRO A 220 -4.12 -4.18 11.55
C PRO A 220 -4.14 -2.97 12.47
N SER A 221 -5.33 -2.56 12.93
CA SER A 221 -5.49 -1.45 13.87
C SER A 221 -4.81 -1.71 15.21
N SER A 222 -4.89 -2.95 15.72
CA SER A 222 -4.23 -3.36 16.97
C SER A 222 -2.71 -3.32 16.84
N ILE A 223 -2.16 -3.86 15.74
CA ILE A 223 -0.71 -3.83 15.48
C ILE A 223 -0.24 -2.37 15.35
N ASN A 224 -0.91 -1.55 14.54
CA ASN A 224 -0.52 -0.15 14.34
C ASN A 224 -0.61 0.67 15.64
N CYS A 225 -1.56 0.38 16.53
CA CYS A 225 -1.62 1.00 17.85
C CYS A 225 -0.40 0.63 18.71
N SER A 226 0.01 -0.64 18.69
CA SER A 226 1.23 -1.08 19.38
C SER A 226 2.50 -0.46 18.78
N LEU A 227 2.63 -0.46 17.44
CA LEU A 227 3.77 0.14 16.75
C LEU A 227 3.94 1.62 17.13
N ARG A 228 2.85 2.39 17.22
CA ARG A 228 2.91 3.79 17.65
C ARG A 228 3.50 3.94 19.07
N ARG A 229 3.17 3.04 19.99
CA ARG A 229 3.71 3.07 21.36
C ARG A 229 5.18 2.65 21.40
N ILE A 230 5.52 1.61 20.64
CA ILE A 230 6.88 1.09 20.56
C ILE A 230 7.82 2.14 19.92
N THR A 231 7.42 2.76 18.81
CA THR A 231 8.22 3.80 18.14
C THR A 231 8.47 4.99 19.07
N LYS A 232 7.44 5.42 19.84
CA LYS A 232 7.62 6.46 20.87
C LYS A 232 8.65 6.06 21.92
N GLN A 233 8.62 4.80 22.39
CA GLN A 233 9.59 4.29 23.37
C GLN A 233 11.01 4.20 22.77
N CYS A 234 11.12 3.94 21.46
CA CYS A 234 12.40 3.92 20.74
C CYS A 234 12.93 5.31 20.35
N GLY A 235 12.23 6.41 20.70
CA GLY A 235 12.60 7.77 20.30
C GLY A 235 12.38 8.08 18.82
N ILE A 236 11.56 7.28 18.13
CA ILE A 236 11.23 7.46 16.71
C ILE A 236 9.98 8.33 16.60
N SER A 237 10.13 9.57 16.12
CA SER A 237 9.05 10.56 16.04
C SER A 237 8.08 10.31 14.87
N ARG A 238 8.55 9.60 13.82
CA ARG A 238 7.72 9.33 12.63
C ARG A 238 6.62 8.30 12.90
N HIS A 239 5.48 8.49 12.24
CA HIS A 239 4.39 7.53 12.31
C HIS A 239 4.72 6.28 11.48
N ILE A 240 5.05 5.19 12.16
CA ILE A 240 5.32 3.88 11.55
C ILE A 240 4.05 3.04 11.60
N THR A 241 3.63 2.54 10.44
CA THR A 241 2.57 1.54 10.30
C THR A 241 3.15 0.20 9.88
N PHE A 242 2.37 -0.87 9.95
CA PHE A 242 2.85 -2.20 9.53
C PHE A 242 3.37 -2.22 8.08
N HIS A 243 2.80 -1.39 7.21
CA HIS A 243 3.25 -1.29 5.81
C HIS A 243 4.68 -0.71 5.68
N ALA A 244 5.15 0.04 6.67
CA ALA A 244 6.52 0.56 6.70
C ALA A 244 7.56 -0.57 6.76
N ALA A 245 7.20 -1.78 7.21
CA ALA A 245 8.10 -2.94 7.20
C ALA A 245 8.60 -3.25 5.80
N ARG A 246 7.70 -3.30 4.81
CA ARG A 246 8.05 -3.54 3.41
C ARG A 246 8.91 -2.41 2.82
N HIS A 247 8.65 -1.15 3.24
CA HIS A 247 9.52 -0.02 2.88
C HIS A 247 10.92 -0.16 3.50
N THR A 248 10.99 -0.60 4.77
CA THR A 248 12.26 -0.86 5.48
C THR A 248 13.06 -1.97 4.79
N PHE A 249 12.40 -3.08 4.41
CA PHE A 249 13.06 -4.13 3.63
C PHE A 249 13.66 -3.57 2.33
N ALA A 250 12.83 -2.93 1.51
CA ALA A 250 13.26 -2.43 0.20
C ALA A 250 14.37 -1.37 0.29
N THR A 251 14.23 -0.39 1.19
CA THR A 251 15.17 0.73 1.29
C THR A 251 16.39 0.35 2.12
N THR A 252 16.18 -0.10 3.38
CA THR A 252 17.25 -0.28 4.36
C THR A 252 18.01 -1.59 4.18
N LEU A 253 17.31 -2.69 3.90
CA LEU A 253 17.94 -4.02 3.81
C LEU A 253 18.35 -4.39 2.39
N CYS A 254 17.82 -3.70 1.36
CA CYS A 254 18.16 -4.02 -0.02
C CYS A 254 18.90 -2.87 -0.72
N LEU A 255 18.22 -1.76 -0.99
CA LEU A 255 18.80 -0.67 -1.80
C LEU A 255 20.01 -0.03 -1.14
N SER A 256 19.96 0.24 0.17
CA SER A 256 21.12 0.77 0.92
C SER A 256 22.30 -0.19 0.98
N GLN A 257 22.07 -1.50 0.75
CA GLN A 257 23.13 -2.51 0.66
C GLN A 257 23.60 -2.74 -0.79
N GLY A 258 23.16 -1.90 -1.72
CA GLY A 258 23.60 -1.94 -3.11
C GLY A 258 22.91 -3.02 -3.97
N ILE A 259 21.80 -3.61 -3.52
CA ILE A 259 21.01 -4.53 -4.35
C ILE A 259 20.34 -3.73 -5.46
N PRO A 260 20.49 -4.12 -6.74
CA PRO A 260 19.89 -3.40 -7.87
C PRO A 260 18.36 -3.30 -7.78
N LEU A 261 17.81 -2.14 -8.18
CA LEU A 261 16.36 -1.89 -8.14
C LEU A 261 15.54 -2.95 -8.88
N SER A 262 16.05 -3.47 -9.98
CA SER A 262 15.42 -4.55 -10.75
C SER A 262 15.30 -5.85 -9.95
N THR A 263 16.32 -6.19 -9.18
CA THR A 263 16.32 -7.35 -8.30
C THR A 263 15.33 -7.14 -7.14
N VAL A 264 15.36 -5.96 -6.49
CA VAL A 264 14.40 -5.60 -5.45
C VAL A 264 12.97 -5.64 -5.97
N SER A 265 12.73 -5.19 -7.21
CA SER A 265 11.41 -5.24 -7.85
C SER A 265 10.88 -6.68 -7.99
N LYS A 266 11.74 -7.61 -8.39
CA LYS A 266 11.40 -9.04 -8.44
C LYS A 266 11.16 -9.63 -7.06
N MET A 267 12.03 -9.35 -6.08
CA MET A 267 11.83 -9.79 -4.69
C MET A 267 10.49 -9.31 -4.14
N LEU A 268 10.12 -8.06 -4.43
CA LEU A 268 8.83 -7.48 -4.01
C LEU A 268 7.62 -8.02 -4.80
N GLY A 269 7.82 -8.80 -5.86
CA GLY A 269 6.74 -9.30 -6.71
C GLY A 269 5.98 -8.18 -7.44
N HIS A 270 6.67 -7.08 -7.82
CA HIS A 270 6.06 -6.01 -8.58
C HIS A 270 6.03 -6.34 -10.07
N LYS A 271 4.85 -6.22 -10.70
CA LYS A 271 4.70 -6.42 -12.15
C LYS A 271 5.39 -5.31 -12.97
N GLN A 272 5.55 -4.11 -12.40
CA GLN A 272 6.19 -2.96 -13.04
C GLN A 272 7.25 -2.37 -12.11
N ILE A 273 8.44 -2.13 -12.64
CA ILE A 273 9.57 -1.57 -11.90
C ILE A 273 9.28 -0.16 -11.37
N THR A 274 8.41 0.60 -12.05
CA THR A 274 7.94 1.92 -11.62
C THR A 274 7.31 1.90 -10.22
N THR A 275 6.70 0.78 -9.83
CA THR A 275 6.17 0.58 -8.47
C THR A 275 7.29 0.50 -7.43
N THR A 276 8.50 0.07 -7.83
CA THR A 276 9.66 -0.04 -6.94
C THR A 276 10.46 1.27 -6.88
N GLN A 277 10.35 2.14 -7.90
CA GLN A 277 11.03 3.43 -7.94
C GLN A 277 10.65 4.35 -6.77
N ILE A 278 9.49 4.13 -6.14
CA ILE A 278 9.10 4.85 -4.92
C ILE A 278 10.06 4.64 -3.74
N TYR A 279 10.86 3.57 -3.76
CA TYR A 279 11.89 3.26 -2.75
C TYR A 279 13.27 3.78 -3.13
N ALA A 280 13.49 4.12 -4.39
CA ALA A 280 14.77 4.58 -4.93
C ALA A 280 15.02 6.06 -4.60
N GLN A 281 14.94 6.43 -3.33
CA GLN A 281 15.44 7.73 -2.86
C GLN A 281 16.96 7.62 -2.74
N THR A 282 17.66 8.09 -3.77
CA THR A 282 19.13 8.16 -3.75
C THR A 282 19.54 9.18 -2.69
N THR A 283 20.26 8.73 -1.68
CA THR A 283 20.85 9.62 -0.68
C THR A 283 22.28 9.98 -1.11
N PRO A 284 22.85 11.13 -0.68
CA PRO A 284 24.27 11.44 -0.91
C PRO A 284 25.21 10.30 -0.50
N ILE A 285 24.95 9.66 0.63
CA ILE A 285 25.72 8.49 1.12
C ILE A 285 25.69 7.33 0.11
N MET A 286 24.55 7.05 -0.52
CA MET A 286 24.48 6.00 -1.54
C MET A 286 25.30 6.34 -2.79
N ILE A 287 25.45 7.63 -3.10
CA ILE A 287 26.31 8.08 -4.22
C ILE A 287 27.77 7.90 -3.83
N GLU A 288 28.17 8.34 -2.64
CA GLU A 288 29.53 8.16 -2.10
C GLU A 288 29.92 6.68 -2.11
N ASP A 289 29.14 5.81 -1.48
CA ASP A 289 29.36 4.36 -1.45
C ASP A 289 29.47 3.75 -2.84
N ALA A 290 28.67 4.24 -3.81
CA ALA A 290 28.73 3.75 -5.18
C ALA A 290 30.04 4.16 -5.88
N ILE A 291 30.49 5.38 -5.70
CA ILE A 291 31.75 5.88 -6.25
C ILE A 291 32.96 5.18 -5.60
N ASP A 292 32.98 5.01 -4.27
CA ASP A 292 34.05 4.30 -3.56
C ASP A 292 34.17 2.83 -4.06
N ARG A 293 33.07 2.17 -4.37
CA ARG A 293 33.09 0.84 -4.99
C ARG A 293 33.66 0.86 -6.40
N VAL A 294 33.36 1.88 -7.20
CA VAL A 294 33.93 2.04 -8.53
C VAL A 294 35.44 2.28 -8.41
N GLU A 295 35.85 3.18 -7.52
CA GLU A 295 37.24 3.53 -7.27
C GLU A 295 38.05 2.29 -6.83
N SER A 296 37.55 1.51 -5.87
CA SER A 296 38.16 0.27 -5.41
C SER A 296 38.27 -0.82 -6.51
N ARG A 297 37.32 -0.88 -7.45
CA ARG A 297 37.34 -1.83 -8.57
C ARG A 297 38.27 -1.40 -9.71
N LEU A 298 38.37 -0.10 -9.93
CA LEU A 298 39.20 0.46 -10.99
C LEU A 298 40.67 0.54 -10.59
N GLY A 299 40.96 0.60 -9.27
CA GLY A 299 42.28 0.40 -8.65
C GLY A 299 43.45 1.06 -9.37
N GLY A 300 43.49 2.39 -9.43
CA GLY A 300 44.59 3.11 -10.07
C GLY A 300 44.73 2.96 -11.58
N LYS A 301 43.84 2.20 -12.25
CA LYS A 301 43.91 2.02 -13.71
C LYS A 301 43.78 3.31 -14.52
N PHE A 302 43.23 4.36 -13.88
CA PHE A 302 42.99 5.67 -14.46
C PHE A 302 43.61 6.79 -13.63
N ALA A 303 44.47 6.47 -12.64
CA ALA A 303 45.27 7.46 -11.96
C ALA A 303 46.37 7.91 -12.92
N ALA A 304 46.29 9.16 -13.41
CA ALA A 304 47.31 9.78 -14.25
C ALA A 304 48.56 10.09 -13.46
#